data_0dd75ef2a77c6e5bbb3110fc6da8ac2e
#
_entry.id   0dd75ef2a77c6e5bbb3110fc6da8ac2e
#
_cell.length_a   1.000
_cell.length_b   1.000
_cell.length_c   1.000
_cell.angle_alpha   90.00
_cell.angle_beta   90.00
_cell.angle_gamma   90.00
#
_symmetry.space_group_name_H-M   'P 1'
#
loop_
_entity.id
_entity.type
_entity.pdbx_description
1 polymer ?
#
loop_
_entity_poly.entity_id
_entity_poly.type
_entity_poly.pdbx_seq_one_letter_code
_entity_poly.pdbx_strand_id
1 'polypeptide(L)'
;MCKVLKYSALLIYAIFLSASCIKEKQTGADLATGDRIPDFTVTMNDGTTVSGAQLREGVCCIVFFTTLCPDCQQTLPHLQRIYDEYEPEGVKFALISREEGAESVRNYWDSKGYTMPYSAQTDRRIYELFAASRVPRVYICRDGIIKSVFTDSPTPSYEDLAAAIGICIL
;
A
#
# COMPACT_ATOMS: atom_id res chain seq x y z
N MET A 1 -27.68 -9.91 -55.00
CA MET A 1 -26.40 -10.11 -54.30
C MET A 1 -25.86 -8.87 -53.55
N CYS A 2 -26.69 -7.91 -53.13
CA CYS A 2 -26.19 -6.64 -52.56
C CYS A 2 -26.65 -6.37 -51.11
N LYS A 3 -27.34 -7.29 -50.43
CA LYS A 3 -27.81 -7.12 -49.04
C LYS A 3 -26.93 -7.81 -48.00
N VAL A 4 -26.13 -8.81 -48.35
CA VAL A 4 -25.27 -9.54 -47.40
C VAL A 4 -24.01 -8.76 -47.04
N LEU A 5 -23.53 -7.89 -47.90
CA LEU A 5 -22.29 -7.11 -47.68
C LEU A 5 -22.44 -5.97 -46.67
N LYS A 6 -23.69 -5.48 -46.44
CA LYS A 6 -23.94 -4.38 -45.46
C LYS A 6 -23.94 -4.83 -44.01
N TYR A 7 -24.26 -6.07 -43.71
CA TYR A 7 -24.29 -6.60 -42.34
C TYR A 7 -22.90 -7.05 -41.86
N SER A 8 -22.02 -7.44 -42.81
CA SER A 8 -20.64 -7.82 -42.49
C SER A 8 -19.80 -6.64 -42.01
N ALA A 9 -20.03 -5.43 -42.55
CA ALA A 9 -19.32 -4.22 -42.13
C ALA A 9 -19.76 -3.69 -40.75
N LEU A 10 -21.03 -3.91 -40.37
CA LEU A 10 -21.55 -3.49 -39.06
C LEU A 10 -21.11 -4.41 -37.93
N LEU A 11 -20.88 -5.70 -38.18
CA LEU A 11 -20.41 -6.66 -37.20
C LEU A 11 -18.92 -6.47 -36.86
N ILE A 12 -18.10 -5.99 -37.80
CA ILE A 12 -16.68 -5.73 -37.61
C ILE A 12 -16.47 -4.45 -36.79
N TYR A 13 -17.37 -3.47 -36.86
CA TYR A 13 -17.27 -2.22 -36.12
C TYR A 13 -17.62 -2.39 -34.62
N ALA A 14 -18.41 -3.40 -34.26
CA ALA A 14 -18.79 -3.64 -32.85
C ALA A 14 -17.71 -4.34 -32.02
N ILE A 15 -16.67 -4.91 -32.64
CA ILE A 15 -15.60 -5.66 -31.93
C ILE A 15 -14.45 -4.72 -31.47
N PHE A 16 -14.38 -3.49 -31.98
CA PHE A 16 -13.28 -2.57 -31.68
C PHE A 16 -13.50 -1.65 -30.46
N LEU A 17 -14.64 -1.76 -29.76
CA LEU A 17 -14.96 -0.84 -28.63
C LEU A 17 -14.71 -1.42 -27.24
N SER A 18 -14.03 -2.56 -27.12
CA SER A 18 -13.68 -3.15 -25.82
C SER A 18 -12.17 -3.17 -25.53
N ALA A 19 -11.38 -2.29 -26.15
CA ALA A 19 -10.05 -2.00 -25.66
C ALA A 19 -10.17 -1.10 -24.44
N SER A 20 -10.58 -1.68 -23.30
CA SER A 20 -10.34 -1.12 -22.00
C SER A 20 -8.82 -0.96 -21.87
N CYS A 21 -8.32 0.27 -21.99
CA CYS A 21 -6.95 0.59 -21.64
C CYS A 21 -6.75 0.29 -20.16
N ILE A 22 -6.33 -0.93 -19.85
CA ILE A 22 -5.58 -1.19 -18.62
C ILE A 22 -4.29 -0.38 -18.81
N LYS A 23 -4.24 0.80 -18.19
CA LYS A 23 -2.98 1.52 -18.05
C LYS A 23 -2.08 0.65 -17.19
N GLU A 24 -1.24 -0.15 -17.82
CA GLU A 24 -0.06 -0.69 -17.13
C GLU A 24 0.74 0.50 -16.62
N LYS A 25 0.82 0.62 -15.30
CA LYS A 25 1.59 1.67 -14.67
C LYS A 25 3.06 1.42 -15.00
N GLN A 26 3.71 2.42 -15.57
CA GLN A 26 5.16 2.38 -15.81
C GLN A 26 5.86 2.09 -14.48
N THR A 27 6.64 1.01 -14.43
CA THR A 27 7.55 0.68 -13.35
C THR A 27 8.46 1.88 -13.08
N GLY A 28 8.35 2.46 -11.86
CA GLY A 28 9.21 3.57 -11.42
C GLY A 28 8.50 4.88 -11.05
N ALA A 29 7.18 4.99 -11.18
CA ALA A 29 6.44 6.14 -10.68
C ALA A 29 5.87 5.87 -9.28
N ASP A 30 6.02 6.83 -8.37
CA ASP A 30 5.40 6.76 -7.04
C ASP A 30 3.87 6.68 -7.15
N LEU A 31 3.25 5.78 -6.37
CA LEU A 31 1.80 5.73 -6.24
C LEU A 31 1.30 6.97 -5.51
N ALA A 32 0.17 7.50 -5.99
CA ALA A 32 -0.46 8.70 -5.48
C ALA A 32 -1.92 8.43 -5.06
N THR A 33 -2.53 9.43 -4.46
CA THR A 33 -3.97 9.44 -4.18
C THR A 33 -4.77 9.17 -5.46
N GLY A 34 -5.72 8.22 -5.38
CA GLY A 34 -6.53 7.75 -6.50
C GLY A 34 -5.99 6.48 -7.19
N ASP A 35 -4.72 6.13 -6.97
CA ASP A 35 -4.15 4.89 -7.50
C ASP A 35 -4.68 3.67 -6.73
N ARG A 36 -4.62 2.51 -7.39
CA ARG A 36 -5.04 1.23 -6.83
C ARG A 36 -3.86 0.53 -6.14
N ILE A 37 -4.13 -0.16 -5.03
CA ILE A 37 -3.15 -1.04 -4.37
C ILE A 37 -2.72 -2.14 -5.36
N PRO A 38 -1.41 -2.33 -5.61
CA PRO A 38 -0.88 -3.38 -6.46
C PRO A 38 -1.13 -4.79 -5.90
N ASP A 39 -0.91 -5.80 -6.73
CA ASP A 39 -0.84 -7.19 -6.29
C ASP A 39 0.52 -7.46 -5.65
N PHE A 40 0.50 -7.93 -4.41
CA PHE A 40 1.67 -8.41 -3.69
C PHE A 40 1.25 -9.39 -2.59
N THR A 41 2.20 -10.12 -2.06
CA THR A 41 2.01 -10.98 -0.89
C THR A 41 3.29 -10.95 -0.05
N VAL A 42 3.14 -10.79 1.25
CA VAL A 42 4.22 -10.80 2.23
C VAL A 42 3.86 -11.69 3.43
N THR A 43 4.88 -12.28 4.04
CA THR A 43 4.75 -12.99 5.31
C THR A 43 5.15 -12.04 6.43
N MET A 44 4.30 -11.92 7.44
CA MET A 44 4.54 -11.11 8.64
C MET A 44 5.39 -11.88 9.65
N ASN A 45 5.95 -11.19 10.61
CA ASN A 45 6.80 -11.79 11.66
C ASN A 45 6.06 -12.76 12.60
N ASP A 46 4.73 -12.68 12.67
CA ASP A 46 3.86 -13.59 13.41
C ASP A 46 3.47 -14.86 12.60
N GLY A 47 3.97 -14.98 11.37
CA GLY A 47 3.68 -16.09 10.46
C GLY A 47 2.41 -15.92 9.63
N THR A 48 1.63 -14.87 9.83
CA THR A 48 0.46 -14.57 8.99
C THR A 48 0.88 -14.09 7.60
N THR A 49 -0.02 -14.18 6.64
CA THR A 49 0.20 -13.71 5.27
C THR A 49 -0.73 -12.53 4.99
N VAL A 50 -0.16 -11.44 4.48
CA VAL A 50 -0.88 -10.27 4.03
C VAL A 50 -0.70 -10.10 2.52
N SER A 51 -1.80 -9.88 1.81
CA SER A 51 -1.78 -9.66 0.36
C SER A 51 -2.49 -8.37 -0.04
N GLY A 52 -2.11 -7.83 -1.19
CA GLY A 52 -2.81 -6.69 -1.78
C GLY A 52 -4.30 -6.95 -1.97
N ALA A 53 -4.69 -8.19 -2.31
CA ALA A 53 -6.10 -8.57 -2.45
C ALA A 53 -6.88 -8.41 -1.14
N GLN A 54 -6.32 -8.88 -0.01
CA GLN A 54 -6.94 -8.72 1.31
C GLN A 54 -7.05 -7.26 1.75
N LEU A 55 -6.04 -6.44 1.40
CA LEU A 55 -6.00 -5.01 1.73
C LEU A 55 -6.93 -4.15 0.86
N ARG A 56 -7.50 -4.71 -0.22
CA ARG A 56 -8.48 -4.01 -1.05
C ARG A 56 -9.90 -4.01 -0.48
N GLU A 57 -10.12 -4.64 0.65
CA GLU A 57 -11.42 -4.66 1.33
C GLU A 57 -11.36 -3.80 2.58
N GLY A 58 -12.22 -2.79 2.66
CA GLY A 58 -12.31 -1.86 3.79
C GLY A 58 -11.13 -0.88 3.85
N VAL A 59 -10.78 -0.45 5.07
CA VAL A 59 -9.70 0.52 5.31
C VAL A 59 -8.40 -0.21 5.63
N CYS A 60 -7.29 0.25 5.06
CA CYS A 60 -5.97 -0.25 5.42
C CYS A 60 -4.90 0.84 5.45
N CYS A 61 -3.85 0.56 6.23
CA CYS A 61 -2.63 1.35 6.35
C CYS A 61 -1.44 0.50 5.89
N ILE A 62 -0.79 0.90 4.78
CA ILE A 62 0.40 0.24 4.25
C ILE A 62 1.59 1.13 4.50
N VAL A 63 2.63 0.60 5.14
CA VAL A 63 3.81 1.36 5.56
C VAL A 63 5.08 0.72 5.02
N PHE A 64 5.91 1.53 4.39
CA PHE A 64 7.28 1.14 4.06
C PHE A 64 8.27 1.92 4.92
N PHE A 65 9.22 1.20 5.52
CA PHE A 65 10.17 1.75 6.47
C PHE A 65 11.54 1.07 6.39
N THR A 66 12.52 1.65 7.07
CA THR A 66 13.71 0.98 7.57
C THR A 66 14.04 1.52 8.97
N THR A 67 14.52 0.66 9.84
CA THR A 67 14.85 1.07 11.23
C THR A 67 16.06 1.98 11.30
N LEU A 68 16.85 2.06 10.22
CA LEU A 68 18.04 2.90 10.11
C LEU A 68 17.73 4.35 9.67
N CYS A 69 16.49 4.64 9.25
CA CYS A 69 16.08 5.97 8.80
C CYS A 69 15.56 6.81 9.97
N PRO A 70 16.14 8.01 10.23
CA PRO A 70 15.68 8.88 11.32
C PRO A 70 14.21 9.28 11.21
N ASP A 71 13.73 9.57 10.00
CA ASP A 71 12.33 9.95 9.76
C ASP A 71 11.37 8.77 10.00
N CYS A 72 11.80 7.54 9.68
CA CYS A 72 11.06 6.33 10.07
C CYS A 72 11.01 6.18 11.60
N GLN A 73 12.13 6.42 12.28
CA GLN A 73 12.19 6.34 13.75
C GLN A 73 11.27 7.37 14.42
N GLN A 74 11.02 8.52 13.78
CA GLN A 74 10.03 9.51 14.25
C GLN A 74 8.60 9.08 13.99
N THR A 75 8.34 8.42 12.85
CA THR A 75 7.00 8.02 12.43
C THR A 75 6.50 6.75 13.14
N LEU A 76 7.38 5.78 13.40
CA LEU A 76 7.02 4.48 13.96
C LEU A 76 6.28 4.56 15.32
N PRO A 77 6.63 5.44 16.28
CA PRO A 77 5.85 5.59 17.51
C PRO A 77 4.41 6.05 17.27
N HIS A 78 4.19 6.93 16.28
CA HIS A 78 2.85 7.36 15.89
C HIS A 78 2.06 6.21 15.26
N LEU A 79 2.71 5.41 14.42
CA LEU A 79 2.10 4.23 13.81
C LEU A 79 1.73 3.16 14.85
N GLN A 80 2.53 2.97 15.92
CA GLN A 80 2.15 2.07 17.00
C GLN A 80 0.86 2.53 17.68
N ARG A 81 0.73 3.82 18.00
CA ARG A 81 -0.51 4.37 18.57
C ARG A 81 -1.69 4.20 17.63
N ILE A 82 -1.49 4.46 16.35
CA ILE A 82 -2.51 4.26 15.30
C ILE A 82 -2.92 2.78 15.19
N TYR A 83 -1.97 1.88 15.26
CA TYR A 83 -2.23 0.44 15.26
C TYR A 83 -3.08 0.03 16.48
N ASP A 84 -2.67 0.44 17.69
CA ASP A 84 -3.36 0.11 18.93
C ASP A 84 -4.81 0.61 18.98
N GLU A 85 -5.09 1.75 18.33
CA GLU A 85 -6.41 2.37 18.30
C GLU A 85 -7.30 1.81 17.19
N TYR A 86 -6.79 1.62 15.97
CA TYR A 86 -7.62 1.36 14.79
C TYR A 86 -7.63 -0.10 14.34
N GLU A 87 -6.67 -0.93 14.73
CA GLU A 87 -6.70 -2.37 14.42
C GLU A 87 -7.93 -3.04 15.05
N PRO A 88 -8.30 -2.80 16.32
CA PRO A 88 -9.53 -3.33 16.91
C PRO A 88 -10.81 -2.84 16.21
N GLU A 89 -10.77 -1.72 15.51
CA GLU A 89 -11.88 -1.19 14.70
C GLU A 89 -11.93 -1.78 13.27
N GLY A 90 -11.04 -2.71 12.95
CA GLY A 90 -11.02 -3.42 11.68
C GLY A 90 -10.17 -2.78 10.60
N VAL A 91 -9.35 -1.78 10.91
CA VAL A 91 -8.34 -1.26 9.98
C VAL A 91 -7.22 -2.29 9.83
N LYS A 92 -6.90 -2.65 8.59
CA LYS A 92 -5.85 -3.63 8.29
C LYS A 92 -4.50 -2.93 8.17
N PHE A 93 -3.44 -3.57 8.67
CA PHE A 93 -2.09 -3.01 8.66
C PHE A 93 -1.12 -3.90 7.90
N ALA A 94 -0.21 -3.28 7.14
CA ALA A 94 0.92 -3.93 6.50
C ALA A 94 2.16 -3.05 6.63
N LEU A 95 3.00 -3.33 7.64
CA LEU A 95 4.28 -2.65 7.82
C LEU A 95 5.36 -3.50 7.15
N ILE A 96 6.05 -2.95 6.17
CA ILE A 96 6.96 -3.69 5.29
C ILE A 96 8.32 -2.99 5.31
N SER A 97 9.38 -3.69 5.72
CA SER A 97 10.71 -3.10 5.66
C SER A 97 11.21 -3.01 4.21
N ARG A 98 12.09 -2.08 3.96
CA ARG A 98 12.77 -1.92 2.67
C ARG A 98 14.26 -2.18 2.86
N GLU A 99 14.78 -3.23 2.23
CA GLU A 99 16.20 -3.61 2.28
C GLU A 99 16.73 -3.83 3.70
N GLU A 100 15.90 -4.41 4.56
CA GLU A 100 16.27 -4.68 5.94
C GLU A 100 15.71 -6.03 6.41
N GLY A 101 16.60 -6.91 6.85
CA GLY A 101 16.28 -8.29 7.22
C GLY A 101 15.62 -8.42 8.60
N ALA A 102 15.09 -9.62 8.86
CA ALA A 102 14.27 -9.92 10.03
C ALA A 102 15.00 -9.69 11.37
N GLU A 103 16.30 -9.96 11.47
CA GLU A 103 17.05 -9.80 12.71
C GLU A 103 17.16 -8.33 13.12
N SER A 104 17.51 -7.45 12.18
CA SER A 104 17.61 -6.01 12.42
C SER A 104 16.27 -5.43 12.86
N VAL A 105 15.19 -5.73 12.11
CA VAL A 105 13.86 -5.22 12.43
C VAL A 105 13.39 -5.74 13.78
N ARG A 106 13.56 -7.03 14.08
CA ARG A 106 13.17 -7.63 15.37
C ARG A 106 13.87 -6.93 16.53
N ASN A 107 15.20 -6.79 16.46
CA ASN A 107 15.98 -6.16 17.52
C ASN A 107 15.51 -4.72 17.80
N TYR A 108 15.15 -3.99 16.74
CA TYR A 108 14.60 -2.64 16.89
C TYR A 108 13.21 -2.68 17.52
N TRP A 109 12.28 -3.54 17.03
CA TRP A 109 10.93 -3.70 17.59
C TRP A 109 10.98 -4.03 19.09
N ASP A 110 11.79 -5.02 19.46
CA ASP A 110 11.96 -5.45 20.85
C ASP A 110 12.49 -4.28 21.71
N SER A 111 13.47 -3.52 21.21
CA SER A 111 14.06 -2.38 21.94
C SER A 111 13.07 -1.23 22.18
N LYS A 112 12.04 -1.12 21.33
CA LYS A 112 10.98 -0.08 21.40
C LYS A 112 9.69 -0.58 22.02
N GLY A 113 9.54 -1.89 22.23
CA GLY A 113 8.31 -2.51 22.72
C GLY A 113 7.15 -2.41 21.74
N TYR A 114 7.42 -2.42 20.41
CA TYR A 114 6.38 -2.39 19.41
C TYR A 114 5.69 -3.75 19.27
N THR A 115 4.36 -3.71 19.12
CA THR A 115 3.49 -4.89 19.00
C THR A 115 2.88 -5.05 17.61
N MET A 116 2.87 -3.98 16.80
CA MET A 116 2.36 -4.03 15.43
C MET A 116 3.15 -5.04 14.59
N PRO A 117 2.49 -5.95 13.86
CA PRO A 117 3.15 -6.91 12.99
C PRO A 117 3.92 -6.22 11.85
N TYR A 118 5.04 -6.84 11.43
CA TYR A 118 5.85 -6.34 10.32
C TYR A 118 6.27 -7.47 9.38
N SER A 119 6.58 -7.14 8.14
CA SER A 119 7.21 -8.02 7.18
C SER A 119 8.62 -7.51 6.87
N ALA A 120 9.64 -8.33 7.16
CA ALA A 120 11.02 -8.00 6.85
C ALA A 120 11.38 -8.39 5.41
N GLN A 121 11.80 -7.43 4.61
CA GLN A 121 12.18 -7.62 3.21
C GLN A 121 13.65 -7.23 3.02
N THR A 122 14.48 -8.17 2.57
CA THR A 122 15.91 -7.93 2.32
C THR A 122 16.19 -7.22 1.01
N ASP A 123 15.14 -6.98 0.21
CA ASP A 123 15.21 -6.32 -1.09
C ASP A 123 14.11 -5.24 -1.25
N ARG A 124 13.99 -4.70 -2.46
CA ARG A 124 13.06 -3.61 -2.78
C ARG A 124 11.84 -4.05 -3.59
N ARG A 125 11.71 -5.32 -3.94
CA ARG A 125 10.72 -5.79 -4.92
C ARG A 125 9.29 -5.38 -4.56
N ILE A 126 8.89 -5.53 -3.30
CA ILE A 126 7.55 -5.11 -2.86
C ILE A 126 7.44 -3.59 -2.83
N TYR A 127 8.46 -2.90 -2.30
CA TYR A 127 8.50 -1.44 -2.25
C TYR A 127 8.40 -0.80 -3.65
N GLU A 128 9.09 -1.34 -4.64
CA GLU A 128 9.13 -0.83 -6.02
C GLU A 128 7.77 -0.90 -6.75
N LEU A 129 6.84 -1.72 -6.26
CA LEU A 129 5.44 -1.70 -6.73
C LEU A 129 4.72 -0.40 -6.32
N PHE A 130 5.19 0.29 -5.29
CA PHE A 130 4.56 1.47 -4.70
C PHE A 130 5.32 2.76 -4.95
N ALA A 131 6.67 2.71 -4.93
CA ALA A 131 7.48 3.92 -4.99
C ALA A 131 8.91 3.63 -5.48
N ALA A 132 9.55 4.66 -6.04
CA ALA A 132 10.93 4.60 -6.50
C ALA A 132 11.94 4.95 -5.39
N SER A 133 11.59 5.87 -4.47
CA SER A 133 12.52 6.40 -3.47
C SER A 133 11.81 6.87 -2.21
N ARG A 134 12.61 7.10 -1.14
CA ARG A 134 12.21 7.63 0.17
C ARG A 134 11.40 6.66 1.03
N VAL A 135 11.70 6.67 2.30
CA VAL A 135 10.93 6.14 3.42
C VAL A 135 11.02 7.14 4.58
N PRO A 136 10.04 7.22 5.50
CA PRO A 136 8.83 6.41 5.51
C PRO A 136 7.92 6.71 4.32
N ARG A 137 7.13 5.71 3.94
CA ARG A 137 5.95 5.91 3.10
C ARG A 137 4.76 5.28 3.78
N VAL A 138 3.72 6.05 3.97
CA VAL A 138 2.47 5.58 4.57
C VAL A 138 1.33 5.84 3.59
N TYR A 139 0.61 4.79 3.26
CA TYR A 139 -0.57 4.83 2.39
C TYR A 139 -1.80 4.48 3.21
N ILE A 140 -2.74 5.41 3.32
CA ILE A 140 -4.07 5.13 3.86
C ILE A 140 -4.99 4.87 2.67
N CYS A 141 -5.63 3.71 2.68
CA CYS A 141 -6.44 3.25 1.57
C CYS A 141 -7.84 2.84 2.03
N ARG A 142 -8.81 2.95 1.13
CA ARG A 142 -10.17 2.41 1.31
C ARG A 142 -10.60 1.69 0.04
N ASP A 143 -11.08 0.47 0.18
CA ASP A 143 -11.60 -0.37 -0.90
C ASP A 143 -10.62 -0.49 -2.09
N GLY A 144 -9.33 -0.65 -1.76
CA GLY A 144 -8.26 -0.82 -2.71
C GLY A 144 -7.76 0.45 -3.39
N ILE A 145 -8.27 1.62 -3.01
CA ILE A 145 -7.87 2.92 -3.56
C ILE A 145 -7.10 3.72 -2.50
N ILE A 146 -5.94 4.23 -2.86
CA ILE A 146 -5.13 5.11 -2.02
C ILE A 146 -5.87 6.43 -1.82
N LYS A 147 -6.12 6.80 -0.56
CA LYS A 147 -6.80 8.04 -0.17
C LYS A 147 -5.82 9.10 0.31
N SER A 148 -4.74 8.69 0.98
CA SER A 148 -3.68 9.60 1.45
C SER A 148 -2.32 8.95 1.32
N VAL A 149 -1.31 9.76 1.05
CA VAL A 149 0.10 9.34 0.99
C VAL A 149 0.91 10.29 1.87
N PHE A 150 1.68 9.74 2.80
CA PHE A 150 2.62 10.49 3.64
C PHE A 150 4.05 10.01 3.38
N THR A 151 4.99 10.93 3.48
CA THR A 151 6.42 10.70 3.24
C THR A 151 7.27 11.31 4.36
N ASP A 152 8.55 11.48 4.09
CA ASP A 152 9.53 12.15 4.93
C ASP A 152 9.46 13.69 4.90
N SER A 153 8.56 14.28 4.13
CA SER A 153 8.54 15.75 3.95
C SER A 153 7.13 16.34 3.86
N PRO A 154 6.54 16.67 5.01
CA PRO A 154 6.95 16.38 6.39
C PRO A 154 6.68 14.92 6.78
N THR A 155 7.35 14.44 7.83
CA THR A 155 6.99 13.18 8.49
C THR A 155 5.62 13.32 9.12
N PRO A 156 4.70 12.32 8.96
CA PRO A 156 3.35 12.43 9.49
C PRO A 156 3.34 12.35 11.02
N SER A 157 2.55 13.21 11.63
CA SER A 157 2.19 13.12 13.04
C SER A 157 1.11 12.06 13.28
N TYR A 158 0.84 11.75 14.55
CA TYR A 158 -0.30 10.92 14.91
C TYR A 158 -1.62 11.53 14.41
N GLU A 159 -1.80 12.83 14.58
CA GLU A 159 -3.00 13.58 14.19
C GLU A 159 -3.26 13.51 12.68
N ASP A 160 -2.19 13.62 11.87
CA ASP A 160 -2.28 13.50 10.42
C ASP A 160 -2.78 12.11 10.00
N LEU A 161 -2.22 11.06 10.61
CA LEU A 161 -2.58 9.67 10.33
C LEU A 161 -4.00 9.36 10.81
N ALA A 162 -4.37 9.77 12.02
CA ALA A 162 -5.69 9.58 12.60
C ALA A 162 -6.78 10.29 11.75
N ALA A 163 -6.53 11.53 11.35
CA ALA A 163 -7.45 12.26 10.49
C ALA A 163 -7.68 11.57 9.14
N ALA A 164 -6.59 11.07 8.51
CA ALA A 164 -6.69 10.38 7.23
C ALA A 164 -7.46 9.05 7.34
N ILE A 165 -7.26 8.28 8.42
CA ILE A 165 -8.00 7.05 8.69
C ILE A 165 -9.46 7.37 9.01
N GLY A 166 -9.73 8.37 9.87
CA GLY A 166 -11.07 8.79 10.24
C GLY A 166 -11.95 9.14 9.03
N ILE A 167 -11.39 9.85 8.05
CA ILE A 167 -12.09 10.15 6.78
C ILE A 167 -12.42 8.86 6.00
N CYS A 168 -11.61 7.82 6.14
CA CYS A 168 -11.81 6.56 5.44
C CYS A 168 -12.82 5.63 6.14
N ILE A 169 -13.03 5.75 7.43
CA ILE A 169 -13.98 4.92 8.20
C ILE A 169 -15.41 5.40 8.01
N LEU A 170 -15.63 6.71 7.84
CA LEU A 170 -16.94 7.33 7.56
C LEU A 170 -17.48 6.92 6.18
#